data_666dbe2e158665967e266d4f91b6f245
#
_entry.id   666dbe2e158665967e266d4f91b6f245
#
_cell.length_a   1.000
_cell.length_b   1.000
_cell.length_c   1.000
_cell.angle_alpha   90.00
_cell.angle_beta   90.00
_cell.angle_gamma   90.00
#
_symmetry.space_group_name_H-M   'P 1'
#
loop_
_entity.id
_entity.type
_entity.pdbx_description
1 polymer ?
#
loop_
_entity_poly.entity_id
_entity_poly.type
_entity_poly.pdbx_seq_one_letter_code
_entity_poly.pdbx_strand_id
1 'polypeptide(L)'
;MNLRTIFNINFQMLALCFLVSFNISSQEQVIEDIIVTAEKRDESLQTVSQAVTAITDSELEAKNISSFVDLTALVPGVTVAKNEGYKTVISIRGVGNETNQNAIAAPSVAYHMDGIFVASPFSLQTDFVDVERIEVLRGPQGTLFGQNSTGGAINVISNKPTSDDFYAKTDITVGDYNLTKIGTAINFPISDKLATKLTVSSIERDGFSENLINGQDLDDASSVSIRSDWIYEISDTSSLRFFAQYFDSDRNGAAMKGKDDLSSDARKLSQDSMSKQELSSKILALIYESDLGYANLKVLASIQEDDILVVRDNDRHAAGVQPVLSMPGLPYIYIDNAPYYPMAEFRPETSLVDTDTFEINLISNEPILDGTTDWTIGAFYLKHEIENHIRGYVDNDLDGEFKYVCDEPFANPNYCFNIGEDPFAADFDFVTDAFPVRESFSIYGQTTYAISDVARLITGIRYTD
;
A
#
# COMPACT_ATOMS: atom_id res chain seq x y z
N MET A 1 29.64 -5.93 -69.93
CA MET A 1 29.85 -6.58 -68.64
C MET A 1 28.84 -7.73 -68.54
N ASN A 2 29.31 -8.99 -68.57
CA ASN A 2 28.50 -10.19 -68.80
C ASN A 2 27.61 -10.55 -67.56
N LEU A 3 26.33 -10.87 -67.82
CA LEU A 3 25.38 -11.30 -66.82
C LEU A 3 25.89 -12.43 -65.86
N ARG A 4 26.79 -13.28 -66.28
CA ARG A 4 27.44 -14.33 -65.47
C ARG A 4 28.33 -13.79 -64.34
N THR A 5 28.92 -12.62 -64.53
CA THR A 5 29.80 -12.01 -63.53
C THR A 5 28.99 -11.40 -62.35
N ILE A 6 27.78 -10.88 -62.63
CA ILE A 6 26.88 -10.31 -61.63
C ILE A 6 26.25 -11.41 -60.77
N PHE A 7 25.94 -12.58 -61.36
CA PHE A 7 25.36 -13.71 -60.63
C PHE A 7 26.36 -14.38 -59.67
N ASN A 8 27.64 -14.43 -60.03
CA ASN A 8 28.67 -15.02 -59.16
C ASN A 8 29.05 -14.10 -57.98
N ILE A 9 29.00 -12.78 -58.13
CA ILE A 9 29.28 -11.85 -57.05
C ILE A 9 28.13 -11.88 -55.98
N ASN A 10 26.89 -11.97 -56.43
CA ASN A 10 25.73 -12.08 -55.51
C ASN A 10 25.68 -13.42 -54.75
N PHE A 11 26.11 -14.51 -55.38
CA PHE A 11 26.15 -15.83 -54.73
C PHE A 11 27.29 -15.93 -53.71
N GLN A 12 28.43 -15.31 -53.95
CA GLN A 12 29.53 -15.26 -52.98
C GLN A 12 29.23 -14.34 -51.82
N MET A 13 28.51 -13.23 -52.01
CA MET A 13 28.04 -12.36 -50.95
C MET A 13 26.96 -13.03 -50.09
N LEU A 14 26.05 -13.78 -50.69
CA LEU A 14 25.03 -14.55 -49.95
C LEU A 14 25.66 -15.70 -49.13
N ALA A 15 26.69 -16.37 -49.65
CA ALA A 15 27.43 -17.41 -48.94
C ALA A 15 28.25 -16.84 -47.75
N LEU A 16 28.79 -15.62 -47.88
CA LEU A 16 29.53 -14.95 -46.83
C LEU A 16 28.59 -14.46 -45.68
N CYS A 17 27.37 -14.03 -46.01
CA CYS A 17 26.36 -13.70 -45.01
C CYS A 17 25.83 -14.93 -44.24
N PHE A 18 25.86 -16.12 -44.86
CA PHE A 18 25.44 -17.38 -44.18
C PHE A 18 26.51 -17.95 -43.26
N LEU A 19 27.79 -17.59 -43.47
CA LEU A 19 28.90 -18.05 -42.62
C LEU A 19 29.15 -17.18 -41.36
N VAL A 20 28.56 -15.99 -41.30
CA VAL A 20 28.66 -15.10 -40.12
C VAL A 20 27.54 -15.37 -39.06
N SER A 21 26.54 -16.21 -39.40
CA SER A 21 25.34 -16.39 -38.60
C SER A 21 25.38 -17.57 -37.60
N PHE A 22 26.51 -18.22 -37.37
CA PHE A 22 26.60 -19.37 -36.45
C PHE A 22 27.66 -19.20 -35.36
N ASN A 23 27.62 -18.05 -34.68
CA ASN A 23 28.04 -18.02 -33.30
C ASN A 23 26.80 -17.70 -32.43
N ILE A 24 25.87 -18.64 -32.35
CA ILE A 24 24.94 -18.71 -31.23
C ILE A 24 25.79 -19.23 -30.05
N SER A 25 26.44 -18.33 -29.34
CA SER A 25 26.75 -18.56 -27.97
C SER A 25 25.41 -18.82 -27.30
N SER A 26 25.09 -20.06 -26.98
CA SER A 26 24.14 -20.35 -25.93
C SER A 26 24.76 -19.73 -24.67
N GLN A 27 24.39 -18.50 -24.34
CA GLN A 27 24.46 -18.07 -22.96
C GLN A 27 23.58 -19.08 -22.23
N GLU A 28 24.18 -19.97 -21.47
CA GLU A 28 23.50 -20.58 -20.33
C GLU A 28 22.93 -19.39 -19.58
N GLN A 29 21.63 -19.16 -19.67
CA GLN A 29 20.94 -18.32 -18.70
C GLN A 29 21.15 -19.05 -17.37
N VAL A 30 22.12 -18.58 -16.61
CA VAL A 30 22.18 -18.88 -15.18
C VAL A 30 20.87 -18.31 -14.66
N ILE A 31 19.92 -19.18 -14.38
CA ILE A 31 18.70 -18.80 -13.67
C ILE A 31 19.21 -18.39 -12.29
N GLU A 32 19.29 -17.10 -12.04
CA GLU A 32 19.59 -16.62 -10.69
C GLU A 32 18.53 -17.18 -9.76
N ASP A 33 18.98 -17.86 -8.71
CA ASP A 33 18.09 -18.44 -7.71
C ASP A 33 17.49 -17.28 -6.89
N ILE A 34 16.19 -17.03 -7.06
CA ILE A 34 15.50 -15.96 -6.35
C ILE A 34 15.30 -16.42 -4.91
N ILE A 35 15.93 -15.73 -3.98
CA ILE A 35 15.76 -15.95 -2.54
C ILE A 35 14.56 -15.18 -2.05
N VAL A 36 13.71 -15.81 -1.24
CA VAL A 36 12.51 -15.21 -0.62
C VAL A 36 12.51 -15.45 0.89
N THR A 37 11.79 -14.61 1.63
CA THR A 37 11.66 -14.67 3.09
C THR A 37 10.26 -15.12 3.54
N ALA A 38 9.58 -15.89 2.69
CA ALA A 38 8.18 -16.29 2.87
C ALA A 38 7.89 -17.09 4.15
N GLU A 39 8.87 -17.86 4.65
CA GLU A 39 8.78 -18.60 5.93
C GLU A 39 9.60 -17.93 7.05
N LYS A 40 9.82 -16.59 6.95
CA LYS A 40 10.73 -15.81 7.82
C LYS A 40 12.18 -16.30 7.78
N ARG A 41 12.52 -17.13 6.81
CA ARG A 41 13.80 -17.74 6.52
C ARG A 41 14.15 -17.45 5.06
N ASP A 42 15.42 -17.22 4.78
CA ASP A 42 15.91 -17.12 3.41
C ASP A 42 15.88 -18.49 2.74
N GLU A 43 15.02 -18.66 1.75
CA GLU A 43 14.86 -19.88 0.98
C GLU A 43 14.75 -19.57 -0.51
N SER A 44 15.22 -20.54 -1.34
CA SER A 44 14.99 -20.44 -2.77
C SER A 44 13.50 -20.50 -3.10
N LEU A 45 13.04 -19.60 -3.98
CA LEU A 45 11.66 -19.59 -4.49
C LEU A 45 11.23 -20.95 -5.06
N GLN A 46 12.19 -21.75 -5.55
CA GLN A 46 11.95 -23.08 -6.12
C GLN A 46 11.61 -24.12 -5.04
N THR A 47 12.05 -23.92 -3.81
CA THR A 47 11.91 -24.89 -2.69
C THR A 47 10.86 -24.50 -1.68
N VAL A 48 10.39 -23.26 -1.70
CA VAL A 48 9.34 -22.75 -0.81
C VAL A 48 8.04 -23.53 -1.01
N SER A 49 7.44 -23.98 0.09
CA SER A 49 6.22 -24.79 0.08
C SER A 49 4.94 -23.99 -0.22
N GLN A 50 4.99 -22.69 -0.08
CA GLN A 50 3.86 -21.77 -0.22
C GLN A 50 3.77 -21.22 -1.63
N ALA A 51 2.58 -20.77 -2.02
CA ALA A 51 2.36 -20.11 -3.31
C ALA A 51 2.89 -18.67 -3.26
N VAL A 52 4.18 -18.49 -3.47
CA VAL A 52 4.86 -17.19 -3.48
C VAL A 52 5.06 -16.70 -4.91
N THR A 53 4.93 -15.41 -5.09
CA THR A 53 5.41 -14.69 -6.27
C THR A 53 6.42 -13.65 -5.77
N ALA A 54 7.65 -13.75 -6.22
CA ALA A 54 8.67 -12.73 -5.99
C ALA A 54 8.83 -11.91 -7.27
N ILE A 55 8.84 -10.60 -7.14
CA ILE A 55 9.06 -9.64 -8.22
C ILE A 55 10.36 -8.93 -7.88
N THR A 56 11.38 -9.13 -8.68
CA THR A 56 12.72 -8.58 -8.45
C THR A 56 12.81 -7.12 -8.91
N ASP A 57 13.85 -6.39 -8.47
CA ASP A 57 14.19 -5.03 -8.91
C ASP A 57 14.20 -4.93 -10.45
N SER A 58 14.87 -5.86 -11.13
CA SER A 58 14.95 -5.89 -12.59
C SER A 58 13.59 -6.07 -13.26
N GLU A 59 12.67 -6.83 -12.66
CA GLU A 59 11.30 -6.97 -13.17
C GLU A 59 10.45 -5.73 -12.90
N LEU A 60 10.62 -5.09 -11.73
CA LEU A 60 9.96 -3.82 -11.40
C LEU A 60 10.36 -2.74 -12.41
N GLU A 61 11.65 -2.61 -12.70
CA GLU A 61 12.16 -1.66 -13.69
C GLU A 61 11.67 -1.97 -15.12
N ALA A 62 11.84 -3.21 -15.57
CA ALA A 62 11.48 -3.62 -16.93
C ALA A 62 9.99 -3.44 -17.23
N LYS A 63 9.13 -3.52 -16.22
CA LYS A 63 7.67 -3.39 -16.35
C LYS A 63 7.15 -2.03 -15.88
N ASN A 64 8.05 -1.12 -15.47
CA ASN A 64 7.72 0.21 -14.93
C ASN A 64 6.73 0.16 -13.76
N ILE A 65 6.97 -0.74 -12.83
CA ILE A 65 6.15 -0.92 -11.63
C ILE A 65 6.66 0.00 -10.53
N SER A 66 5.83 0.90 -10.09
CA SER A 66 6.23 1.93 -9.14
C SER A 66 5.33 2.06 -7.92
N SER A 67 4.22 1.31 -7.90
CA SER A 67 3.24 1.39 -6.82
C SER A 67 2.51 0.07 -6.59
N PHE A 68 1.80 -0.04 -5.46
CA PHE A 68 0.98 -1.22 -5.17
C PHE A 68 -0.10 -1.49 -6.22
N VAL A 69 -0.69 -0.45 -6.82
CA VAL A 69 -1.77 -0.59 -7.82
C VAL A 69 -1.26 -1.36 -9.04
N ASP A 70 0.00 -1.18 -9.40
CA ASP A 70 0.62 -1.85 -10.55
C ASP A 70 0.73 -3.37 -10.37
N LEU A 71 0.76 -3.87 -9.12
CA LEU A 71 0.82 -5.30 -8.82
C LEU A 71 -0.39 -6.08 -9.34
N THR A 72 -1.53 -5.41 -9.53
CA THR A 72 -2.73 -6.02 -10.12
C THR A 72 -2.46 -6.62 -11.51
N ALA A 73 -1.61 -5.98 -12.29
CA ALA A 73 -1.27 -6.45 -13.63
C ALA A 73 -0.23 -7.58 -13.64
N LEU A 74 0.50 -7.78 -12.55
CA LEU A 74 1.63 -8.71 -12.49
C LEU A 74 1.34 -10.00 -11.75
N VAL A 75 0.58 -9.94 -10.66
CA VAL A 75 0.40 -11.08 -9.77
C VAL A 75 -0.99 -11.68 -9.95
N PRO A 76 -1.10 -12.88 -10.54
CA PRO A 76 -2.39 -13.53 -10.74
C PRO A 76 -3.16 -13.69 -9.43
N GLY A 77 -4.41 -13.22 -9.41
CA GLY A 77 -5.29 -13.28 -8.25
C GLY A 77 -5.06 -12.20 -7.21
N VAL A 78 -4.19 -11.23 -7.46
CA VAL A 78 -4.07 -10.01 -6.67
C VAL A 78 -4.86 -8.89 -7.36
N THR A 79 -5.64 -8.17 -6.59
CA THR A 79 -6.31 -6.94 -7.01
C THR A 79 -5.96 -5.85 -6.01
N VAL A 80 -5.47 -4.74 -6.51
CA VAL A 80 -5.21 -3.55 -5.71
C VAL A 80 -6.07 -2.42 -6.26
N ALA A 81 -6.84 -1.80 -5.40
CA ALA A 81 -7.70 -0.68 -5.74
C ALA A 81 -7.51 0.44 -4.72
N LYS A 82 -7.71 1.67 -5.16
CA LYS A 82 -7.84 2.81 -4.24
C LYS A 82 -9.33 3.03 -4.00
N ASN A 83 -9.78 2.74 -2.79
CA ASN A 83 -11.15 3.04 -2.41
C ASN A 83 -11.27 4.53 -2.14
N GLU A 84 -12.19 5.19 -2.84
CA GLU A 84 -12.40 6.65 -2.80
C GLU A 84 -11.11 7.48 -2.98
N GLY A 85 -10.11 6.89 -3.64
CA GLY A 85 -8.83 7.52 -3.96
C GLY A 85 -7.78 7.51 -2.85
N TYR A 86 -8.14 7.33 -1.59
CA TYR A 86 -7.23 7.53 -0.45
C TYR A 86 -6.84 6.25 0.30
N LYS A 87 -7.68 5.23 0.31
CA LYS A 87 -7.40 3.96 0.99
C LYS A 87 -6.95 2.90 0.01
N THR A 88 -5.77 2.35 0.18
CA THR A 88 -5.30 1.21 -0.63
C THR A 88 -5.93 -0.07 -0.10
N VAL A 89 -6.72 -0.74 -0.94
CA VAL A 89 -7.37 -2.02 -0.64
C VAL A 89 -6.71 -3.11 -1.47
N ILE A 90 -6.18 -4.11 -0.80
CA ILE A 90 -5.54 -5.26 -1.45
C ILE A 90 -6.39 -6.49 -1.20
N SER A 91 -6.72 -7.23 -2.27
CA SER A 91 -7.33 -8.55 -2.17
C SER A 91 -6.50 -9.60 -2.89
N ILE A 92 -6.41 -10.79 -2.31
CA ILE A 92 -5.71 -11.94 -2.87
C ILE A 92 -6.72 -13.09 -3.01
N ARG A 93 -6.91 -13.59 -4.24
CA ARG A 93 -7.89 -14.64 -4.56
C ARG A 93 -9.33 -14.29 -4.12
N GLY A 94 -9.68 -13.00 -4.21
CA GLY A 94 -10.98 -12.49 -3.78
C GLY A 94 -11.15 -12.32 -2.27
N VAL A 95 -10.12 -12.58 -1.46
CA VAL A 95 -10.11 -12.29 -0.03
C VAL A 95 -9.45 -10.94 0.19
N GLY A 96 -10.26 -9.95 0.53
CA GLY A 96 -9.85 -8.58 0.80
C GLY A 96 -10.88 -7.91 1.70
N ASN A 97 -10.54 -6.81 2.32
CA ASN A 97 -11.51 -6.00 3.04
C ASN A 97 -11.82 -4.76 2.22
N GLU A 98 -12.83 -4.86 1.38
CA GLU A 98 -13.36 -3.75 0.58
C GLU A 98 -14.33 -2.86 1.37
N THR A 99 -14.66 -3.28 2.59
CA THR A 99 -15.60 -2.54 3.41
C THR A 99 -14.97 -1.24 3.87
N ASN A 100 -15.30 -0.24 3.14
CA ASN A 100 -15.56 1.12 3.55
C ASN A 100 -14.44 1.91 4.21
N GLN A 101 -14.20 3.03 3.60
CA GLN A 101 -14.33 4.38 4.13
C GLN A 101 -13.90 4.58 5.59
N ASN A 102 -13.43 3.57 6.31
CA ASN A 102 -13.26 3.62 7.73
C ASN A 102 -11.85 3.12 8.09
N ALA A 103 -11.08 3.95 8.75
CA ALA A 103 -9.78 3.60 9.31
C ALA A 103 -9.83 2.38 10.25
N ILE A 104 -11.01 2.11 10.84
CA ILE A 104 -11.25 1.04 11.82
C ILE A 104 -11.20 -0.36 11.20
N ALA A 105 -11.50 -0.50 9.90
CA ALA A 105 -11.59 -1.80 9.27
C ALA A 105 -10.21 -2.40 8.99
N ALA A 106 -9.88 -3.49 9.68
CA ALA A 106 -8.62 -4.21 9.49
C ALA A 106 -8.53 -4.83 8.09
N PRO A 107 -7.39 -4.75 7.38
CA PRO A 107 -7.19 -5.42 6.10
C PRO A 107 -7.21 -6.95 6.25
N SER A 108 -7.47 -7.67 5.16
CA SER A 108 -7.43 -9.15 5.12
C SER A 108 -6.13 -9.69 4.50
N VAL A 109 -5.28 -8.81 4.00
CA VAL A 109 -3.93 -9.10 3.51
C VAL A 109 -2.94 -8.38 4.41
N ALA A 110 -2.02 -9.12 5.02
CA ALA A 110 -0.99 -8.54 5.86
C ALA A 110 0.05 -7.84 4.99
N TYR A 111 0.48 -6.67 5.40
CA TYR A 111 1.54 -5.94 4.74
C TYR A 111 2.76 -5.80 5.65
N HIS A 112 3.93 -6.00 5.05
CA HIS A 112 5.21 -5.86 5.73
C HIS A 112 6.16 -5.02 4.88
N MET A 113 6.99 -4.22 5.54
CA MET A 113 8.11 -3.49 4.96
C MET A 113 9.38 -3.91 5.69
N ASP A 114 10.32 -4.52 4.97
CA ASP A 114 11.56 -5.09 5.56
C ASP A 114 11.29 -6.06 6.74
N GLY A 115 10.13 -6.74 6.72
CA GLY A 115 9.67 -7.61 7.78
C GLY A 115 8.89 -6.92 8.91
N ILE A 116 8.90 -5.60 8.99
CA ILE A 116 8.08 -4.81 9.93
C ILE A 116 6.61 -4.87 9.49
N PHE A 117 5.73 -5.27 10.38
CA PHE A 117 4.28 -5.26 10.12
C PHE A 117 3.74 -3.84 10.04
N VAL A 118 3.05 -3.50 8.96
CA VAL A 118 2.38 -2.21 8.76
C VAL A 118 0.88 -2.42 8.87
N ALA A 119 0.29 -1.88 9.93
CA ALA A 119 -1.12 -2.13 10.26
C ALA A 119 -2.09 -1.29 9.44
N SER A 120 -1.68 -0.09 9.07
CA SER A 120 -2.52 0.90 8.42
C SER A 120 -2.47 0.77 6.89
N PRO A 121 -3.63 0.65 6.20
CA PRO A 121 -3.68 0.63 4.74
C PRO A 121 -3.35 2.00 4.10
N PHE A 122 -3.28 3.05 4.90
CA PHE A 122 -2.94 4.40 4.44
C PHE A 122 -1.43 4.53 4.22
N SER A 123 -0.60 3.86 5.01
CA SER A 123 0.86 3.83 4.84
C SER A 123 1.32 3.12 3.55
N LEU A 124 0.39 2.48 2.81
CA LEU A 124 0.67 1.77 1.54
C LEU A 124 0.69 2.69 0.31
N GLN A 125 0.77 3.99 0.48
CA GLN A 125 0.71 4.93 -0.66
C GLN A 125 2.08 5.37 -1.16
N THR A 126 3.16 4.92 -0.50
CA THR A 126 4.53 5.22 -0.92
C THR A 126 4.89 4.53 -2.23
N ASP A 127 5.68 5.23 -3.04
CA ASP A 127 6.24 4.65 -4.26
C ASP A 127 7.36 3.63 -3.96
N PHE A 128 7.53 2.67 -4.86
CA PHE A 128 8.63 1.71 -4.82
C PHE A 128 9.91 2.34 -5.38
N VAL A 129 10.71 2.91 -4.51
CA VAL A 129 12.03 3.47 -4.86
C VAL A 129 13.10 2.64 -4.19
N ASP A 130 14.04 2.14 -4.98
CA ASP A 130 15.16 1.30 -4.51
C ASP A 130 14.71 0.07 -3.70
N VAL A 131 13.70 -0.61 -4.23
CA VAL A 131 13.18 -1.89 -3.71
C VAL A 131 14.00 -3.03 -4.30
N GLU A 132 14.44 -3.95 -3.48
CA GLU A 132 15.16 -5.17 -3.89
C GLU A 132 14.19 -6.17 -4.53
N ARG A 133 13.06 -6.41 -3.85
CA ARG A 133 12.02 -7.31 -4.34
C ARG A 133 10.70 -7.12 -3.58
N ILE A 134 9.63 -7.59 -4.18
CA ILE A 134 8.31 -7.69 -3.54
C ILE A 134 7.89 -9.14 -3.52
N GLU A 135 7.59 -9.66 -2.34
CA GLU A 135 7.11 -11.01 -2.13
C GLU A 135 5.60 -11.00 -1.87
N VAL A 136 4.86 -11.77 -2.65
CA VAL A 136 3.40 -11.93 -2.50
C VAL A 136 3.08 -13.38 -2.17
N LEU A 137 2.66 -13.61 -0.93
CA LEU A 137 2.26 -14.91 -0.42
C LEU A 137 0.75 -15.05 -0.56
N ARG A 138 0.31 -16.03 -1.34
CA ARG A 138 -1.10 -16.20 -1.68
C ARG A 138 -1.75 -17.32 -0.88
N GLY A 139 -2.74 -16.98 -0.09
CA GLY A 139 -3.47 -17.88 0.81
C GLY A 139 -3.17 -17.57 2.28
N PRO A 140 -3.90 -18.20 3.23
CA PRO A 140 -3.78 -17.89 4.65
C PRO A 140 -2.36 -18.06 5.20
N GLN A 141 -1.87 -17.03 5.89
CA GLN A 141 -0.52 -16.95 6.47
C GLN A 141 -0.55 -16.74 7.99
N GLY A 142 -1.60 -17.20 8.68
CA GLY A 142 -1.87 -16.89 10.08
C GLY A 142 -0.78 -17.32 11.06
N THR A 143 0.01 -18.35 10.77
CA THR A 143 1.06 -18.84 11.70
C THR A 143 2.20 -17.85 11.82
N LEU A 144 2.90 -17.54 10.74
CA LEU A 144 4.10 -16.72 10.76
C LEU A 144 3.83 -15.22 10.61
N PHE A 145 2.85 -14.85 9.80
CA PHE A 145 2.49 -13.45 9.54
C PHE A 145 1.36 -12.94 10.43
N GLY A 146 0.61 -13.84 11.07
CA GLY A 146 -0.34 -13.53 12.13
C GLY A 146 -1.62 -12.88 11.64
N GLN A 147 -2.00 -11.80 12.30
CA GLN A 147 -3.26 -11.11 12.00
C GLN A 147 -3.27 -10.47 10.62
N ASN A 148 -4.46 -10.19 10.12
CA ASN A 148 -4.71 -9.58 8.81
C ASN A 148 -4.21 -10.43 7.61
N SER A 149 -3.84 -11.70 7.79
CA SER A 149 -3.24 -12.55 6.76
C SER A 149 -4.14 -13.68 6.24
N THR A 150 -5.45 -13.47 6.29
CA THR A 150 -6.45 -14.46 5.83
C THR A 150 -6.38 -14.66 4.30
N GLY A 151 -6.18 -13.59 3.53
CA GLY A 151 -6.01 -13.64 2.08
C GLY A 151 -4.58 -13.95 1.67
N GLY A 152 -3.62 -13.57 2.50
CA GLY A 152 -2.20 -13.68 2.22
C GLY A 152 -1.37 -12.60 2.91
N ALA A 153 -0.13 -12.45 2.46
CA ALA A 153 0.77 -11.40 2.92
C ALA A 153 1.55 -10.81 1.75
N ILE A 154 1.91 -9.54 1.86
CA ILE A 154 2.85 -8.86 0.96
C ILE A 154 4.00 -8.34 1.80
N ASN A 155 5.23 -8.63 1.39
CA ASN A 155 6.43 -8.10 2.01
C ASN A 155 7.24 -7.33 0.96
N VAL A 156 7.43 -6.03 1.17
CA VAL A 156 8.29 -5.18 0.34
C VAL A 156 9.64 -5.11 1.01
N ILE A 157 10.66 -5.52 0.31
CA ILE A 157 12.03 -5.57 0.80
C ILE A 157 12.84 -4.52 0.06
N SER A 158 13.35 -3.56 0.80
CA SER A 158 14.19 -2.50 0.27
C SER A 158 15.66 -2.92 0.21
N ASN A 159 16.41 -2.41 -0.76
CA ASN A 159 17.86 -2.55 -0.73
C ASN A 159 18.41 -2.02 0.60
N LYS A 160 19.25 -2.80 1.29
CA LYS A 160 19.89 -2.36 2.53
C LYS A 160 21.01 -1.35 2.22
N PRO A 161 21.32 -0.40 3.12
CA PRO A 161 22.57 0.36 3.01
C PRO A 161 23.77 -0.58 2.98
N THR A 162 24.79 -0.24 2.18
CA THR A 162 26.03 -1.02 2.10
C THR A 162 27.26 -0.15 2.39
N SER A 163 28.24 -0.74 3.06
CA SER A 163 29.54 -0.12 3.29
C SER A 163 30.54 -0.34 2.14
N ASP A 164 30.17 -1.13 1.13
CA ASP A 164 31.06 -1.48 0.03
C ASP A 164 31.31 -0.31 -0.91
N ASP A 165 30.22 0.31 -1.43
CA ASP A 165 30.32 1.34 -2.46
C ASP A 165 29.35 2.51 -2.25
N PHE A 166 29.80 3.71 -2.63
CA PHE A 166 28.91 4.83 -2.86
C PHE A 166 28.17 4.64 -4.18
N TYR A 167 26.85 4.74 -4.16
CA TYR A 167 26.04 4.81 -5.38
C TYR A 167 24.92 5.83 -5.25
N ALA A 168 24.48 6.33 -6.40
CA ALA A 168 23.27 7.13 -6.51
C ALA A 168 22.49 6.65 -7.74
N LYS A 169 21.19 6.38 -7.52
CA LYS A 169 20.23 6.00 -8.56
C LYS A 169 19.14 7.04 -8.59
N THR A 170 18.78 7.52 -9.78
CA THR A 170 17.70 8.51 -9.94
C THR A 170 16.85 8.14 -11.14
N ASP A 171 15.55 8.05 -10.92
CA ASP A 171 14.53 7.81 -11.92
C ASP A 171 13.65 9.05 -12.08
N ILE A 172 13.41 9.47 -13.32
CA ILE A 172 12.55 10.60 -13.64
C ILE A 172 11.53 10.16 -14.69
N THR A 173 10.26 10.34 -14.35
CA THR A 173 9.15 10.09 -15.27
C THR A 173 8.40 11.40 -15.52
N VAL A 174 8.15 11.70 -16.80
CA VAL A 174 7.28 12.80 -17.23
C VAL A 174 6.18 12.25 -18.12
N GLY A 175 5.00 12.86 -18.06
CA GLY A 175 3.85 12.36 -18.79
C GLY A 175 2.75 13.39 -18.98
N ASP A 176 1.58 12.90 -19.39
CA ASP A 176 0.41 13.73 -19.57
C ASP A 176 -0.08 14.35 -18.25
N TYR A 177 -0.87 15.39 -18.34
CA TYR A 177 -1.37 16.18 -17.18
C TYR A 177 -0.23 16.73 -16.32
N ASN A 178 0.85 17.19 -16.97
CA ASN A 178 2.04 17.71 -16.29
C ASN A 178 2.67 16.73 -15.28
N LEU A 179 2.47 15.43 -15.48
CA LEU A 179 3.09 14.42 -14.62
C LEU A 179 4.58 14.60 -14.54
N THR A 180 5.08 14.77 -13.35
CA THR A 180 6.49 14.71 -12.98
C THR A 180 6.64 13.79 -11.78
N LYS A 181 7.42 12.73 -11.94
CA LYS A 181 7.76 11.81 -10.85
C LYS A 181 9.27 11.69 -10.78
N ILE A 182 9.83 11.83 -9.59
CA ILE A 182 11.25 11.73 -9.30
C ILE A 182 11.44 10.74 -8.16
N GLY A 183 12.28 9.74 -8.38
CA GLY A 183 12.75 8.83 -7.35
C GLY A 183 14.27 8.88 -7.28
N THR A 184 14.85 9.00 -6.10
CA THR A 184 16.30 9.04 -5.91
C THR A 184 16.68 8.22 -4.68
N ALA A 185 17.67 7.36 -4.82
CA ALA A 185 18.32 6.67 -3.72
C ALA A 185 19.83 6.94 -3.75
N ILE A 186 20.39 7.29 -2.61
CA ILE A 186 21.82 7.60 -2.46
C ILE A 186 22.35 6.80 -1.27
N ASN A 187 23.30 5.92 -1.53
CA ASN A 187 24.01 5.14 -0.52
C ASN A 187 25.34 5.77 -0.17
N PHE A 188 25.60 5.96 1.12
CA PHE A 188 26.83 6.53 1.65
C PHE A 188 27.51 5.51 2.59
N PRO A 189 28.63 4.90 2.19
CA PRO A 189 29.50 4.19 3.10
C PRO A 189 30.22 5.20 4.01
N ILE A 190 29.96 5.14 5.32
CA ILE A 190 30.59 6.06 6.29
C ILE A 190 31.88 5.44 6.81
N SER A 191 31.87 4.12 7.03
CA SER A 191 33.02 3.32 7.42
C SER A 191 32.78 1.87 7.03
N ASP A 192 33.78 1.00 7.22
CA ASP A 192 33.66 -0.45 6.95
C ASP A 192 32.51 -1.13 7.73
N LYS A 193 31.95 -0.48 8.76
CA LYS A 193 30.91 -1.00 9.64
C LYS A 193 29.63 -0.18 9.64
N LEU A 194 29.64 1.00 9.06
CA LEU A 194 28.50 1.92 9.11
C LEU A 194 28.21 2.47 7.74
N ALA A 195 27.01 2.25 7.28
CA ALA A 195 26.49 2.83 6.06
C ALA A 195 25.13 3.49 6.28
N THR A 196 24.80 4.46 5.46
CA THR A 196 23.49 5.10 5.42
C THR A 196 23.00 5.22 4.00
N LYS A 197 21.70 5.21 3.85
CA LYS A 197 21.03 5.43 2.57
C LYS A 197 19.91 6.46 2.75
N LEU A 198 19.83 7.40 1.83
CA LEU A 198 18.74 8.36 1.72
C LEU A 198 17.94 8.03 0.46
N THR A 199 16.64 7.82 0.62
CA THR A 199 15.70 7.63 -0.48
C THR A 199 14.67 8.73 -0.45
N VAL A 200 14.43 9.36 -1.58
CA VAL A 200 13.44 10.44 -1.75
C VAL A 200 12.60 10.13 -2.99
N SER A 201 11.29 10.26 -2.87
CA SER A 201 10.40 10.28 -4.03
C SER A 201 9.45 11.47 -3.97
N SER A 202 9.07 11.97 -5.14
CA SER A 202 8.06 12.99 -5.31
C SER A 202 7.26 12.71 -6.57
N ILE A 203 5.96 12.92 -6.49
CA ILE A 203 5.05 12.88 -7.63
C ILE A 203 4.17 14.10 -7.63
N GLU A 204 4.07 14.75 -8.79
CA GLU A 204 3.15 15.83 -9.07
C GLU A 204 2.46 15.55 -10.41
N ARG A 205 1.13 15.70 -10.43
CA ARG A 205 0.32 15.57 -11.64
C ARG A 205 -0.98 16.32 -11.48
N ASP A 206 -1.34 17.10 -12.49
CA ASP A 206 -2.64 17.79 -12.54
C ASP A 206 -3.80 16.77 -12.56
N GLY A 207 -4.96 17.19 -12.07
CA GLY A 207 -6.19 16.42 -12.16
C GLY A 207 -6.60 16.17 -13.61
N PHE A 208 -7.22 15.03 -13.86
CA PHE A 208 -7.76 14.70 -15.19
C PHE A 208 -9.28 14.61 -15.21
N SER A 209 -9.92 14.88 -14.10
CA SER A 209 -11.36 15.00 -13.97
C SER A 209 -11.73 16.38 -13.47
N GLU A 210 -12.86 16.95 -13.93
CA GLU A 210 -13.28 18.32 -13.65
C GLU A 210 -14.65 18.34 -12.96
N ASN A 211 -14.75 19.03 -11.83
CA ASN A 211 -16.03 19.36 -11.23
C ASN A 211 -16.60 20.63 -11.87
N LEU A 212 -17.71 20.50 -12.60
CA LEU A 212 -18.32 21.56 -13.39
C LEU A 212 -18.98 22.67 -12.55
N ILE A 213 -19.26 22.40 -11.26
CA ILE A 213 -19.96 23.36 -10.39
C ILE A 213 -18.95 24.33 -9.76
N ASN A 214 -17.87 23.82 -9.19
CA ASN A 214 -16.89 24.63 -8.46
C ASN A 214 -15.56 24.80 -9.20
N GLY A 215 -15.38 24.13 -10.36
CA GLY A 215 -14.17 24.22 -11.19
C GLY A 215 -12.96 23.50 -10.61
N GLN A 216 -13.15 22.58 -9.64
CA GLN A 216 -12.06 21.81 -9.04
C GLN A 216 -11.61 20.72 -9.98
N ASP A 217 -10.29 20.63 -10.22
CA ASP A 217 -9.67 19.47 -10.86
C ASP A 217 -9.51 18.36 -9.83
N LEU A 218 -9.94 17.15 -10.18
CA LEU A 218 -9.94 15.97 -9.34
C LEU A 218 -9.06 14.86 -9.96
N ASP A 219 -8.78 13.81 -9.19
CA ASP A 219 -7.85 12.73 -9.57
C ASP A 219 -6.43 13.24 -9.81
N ASP A 220 -6.02 14.31 -9.19
CA ASP A 220 -4.66 14.80 -9.15
C ASP A 220 -3.73 13.88 -8.33
N ALA A 221 -2.44 14.14 -8.37
CA ALA A 221 -1.47 13.47 -7.51
C ALA A 221 -0.42 14.47 -7.04
N SER A 222 -0.27 14.58 -5.72
CA SER A 222 0.80 15.35 -5.08
C SER A 222 1.25 14.57 -3.85
N SER A 223 2.52 14.17 -3.83
CA SER A 223 3.11 13.53 -2.65
C SER A 223 4.63 13.59 -2.64
N VAL A 224 5.17 13.46 -1.44
CA VAL A 224 6.59 13.32 -1.19
C VAL A 224 6.83 12.20 -0.18
N SER A 225 7.87 11.41 -0.39
CA SER A 225 8.37 10.42 0.58
C SER A 225 9.86 10.61 0.79
N ILE A 226 10.28 10.52 2.04
CA ILE A 226 11.70 10.59 2.44
C ILE A 226 11.96 9.43 3.39
N ARG A 227 12.99 8.65 3.11
CA ARG A 227 13.45 7.57 3.98
C ARG A 227 14.95 7.70 4.22
N SER A 228 15.33 7.68 5.50
CA SER A 228 16.71 7.58 5.95
C SER A 228 16.92 6.21 6.58
N ASP A 229 17.86 5.45 6.08
CA ASP A 229 18.15 4.07 6.47
C ASP A 229 19.62 3.96 6.89
N TRP A 230 19.89 3.28 7.98
CA TRP A 230 21.20 3.13 8.59
C TRP A 230 21.46 1.70 8.95
N ILE A 231 22.61 1.17 8.63
CA ILE A 231 23.06 -0.14 9.07
C ILE A 231 24.40 -0.04 9.77
N TYR A 232 24.51 -0.67 10.93
CA TYR A 232 25.74 -0.78 11.70
C TYR A 232 26.09 -2.26 11.91
N GLU A 233 27.23 -2.68 11.34
CA GLU A 233 27.80 -4.02 11.53
C GLU A 233 28.52 -4.07 12.88
N ILE A 234 27.86 -4.63 13.90
CA ILE A 234 28.38 -4.76 15.26
C ILE A 234 29.57 -5.72 15.24
N SER A 235 29.37 -6.86 14.56
CA SER A 235 30.38 -7.91 14.35
C SER A 235 30.14 -8.58 13.00
N ASP A 236 30.99 -9.55 12.63
CA ASP A 236 30.82 -10.37 11.41
C ASP A 236 29.53 -11.21 11.42
N THR A 237 28.88 -11.35 12.58
CA THR A 237 27.69 -12.18 12.79
C THR A 237 26.48 -11.37 13.28
N SER A 238 26.59 -10.06 13.47
CA SER A 238 25.48 -9.27 14.00
C SER A 238 25.44 -7.86 13.45
N SER A 239 24.23 -7.41 13.11
CA SER A 239 23.96 -6.08 12.59
C SER A 239 22.78 -5.43 13.28
N LEU A 240 22.76 -4.09 13.24
CA LEU A 240 21.67 -3.26 13.70
C LEU A 240 21.29 -2.31 12.57
N ARG A 241 20.06 -2.40 12.10
CA ARG A 241 19.48 -1.50 11.10
C ARG A 241 18.42 -0.62 11.74
N PHE A 242 18.45 0.65 11.45
CA PHE A 242 17.43 1.63 11.83
C PHE A 242 16.97 2.35 10.59
N PHE A 243 15.67 2.55 10.43
CA PHE A 243 15.16 3.46 9.41
C PHE A 243 14.05 4.37 9.95
N ALA A 244 14.00 5.56 9.38
CA ALA A 244 12.93 6.53 9.55
C ALA A 244 12.36 6.87 8.17
N GLN A 245 11.05 6.76 8.02
CA GLN A 245 10.34 7.11 6.79
C GLN A 245 9.25 8.12 7.10
N TYR A 246 9.12 9.11 6.24
CA TYR A 246 8.05 10.09 6.22
C TYR A 246 7.41 10.10 4.84
N PHE A 247 6.11 10.13 4.80
CA PHE A 247 5.30 10.29 3.60
C PHE A 247 4.28 11.40 3.85
N ASP A 248 4.06 12.23 2.84
CA ASP A 248 3.08 13.30 2.86
C ASP A 248 2.39 13.41 1.50
N SER A 249 1.09 13.64 1.50
CA SER A 249 0.28 13.84 0.30
C SER A 249 -0.84 14.83 0.58
N ASP A 250 -0.96 15.86 -0.26
CA ASP A 250 -2.06 16.83 -0.26
C ASP A 250 -2.62 16.92 -1.68
N ARG A 251 -3.89 16.55 -1.86
CA ARG A 251 -4.54 16.49 -3.17
C ARG A 251 -6.03 16.75 -3.09
N ASN A 252 -6.63 17.02 -4.24
CA ASN A 252 -8.06 17.31 -4.34
C ASN A 252 -8.98 16.07 -4.23
N GLY A 253 -8.41 14.87 -4.26
CA GLY A 253 -9.18 13.65 -4.11
C GLY A 253 -9.72 13.06 -5.41
N ALA A 254 -10.44 11.94 -5.26
CA ALA A 254 -10.96 11.18 -6.39
C ALA A 254 -12.28 11.75 -6.91
N ALA A 255 -12.44 11.76 -8.23
CA ALA A 255 -13.70 12.06 -8.88
C ALA A 255 -14.69 10.91 -8.68
N MET A 256 -15.67 11.11 -7.80
CA MET A 256 -16.74 10.16 -7.52
C MET A 256 -18.04 10.63 -8.15
N LYS A 257 -18.31 10.19 -9.37
CA LYS A 257 -19.46 10.59 -10.13
C LYS A 257 -20.72 9.83 -9.74
N GLY A 258 -21.79 10.57 -9.41
CA GLY A 258 -23.12 10.00 -9.18
C GLY A 258 -23.70 9.38 -10.46
N LYS A 259 -24.59 8.38 -10.30
CA LYS A 259 -25.22 7.69 -11.45
C LYS A 259 -26.06 8.63 -12.29
N ASP A 260 -26.70 9.59 -11.66
CA ASP A 260 -27.62 10.55 -12.26
C ASP A 260 -26.98 11.93 -12.43
N ASP A 261 -25.64 11.99 -12.49
CA ASP A 261 -24.88 13.21 -12.74
C ASP A 261 -25.30 13.90 -14.04
N LEU A 262 -25.30 15.23 -14.06
CA LEU A 262 -25.72 16.06 -15.19
C LEU A 262 -24.83 15.90 -16.43
N SER A 263 -23.57 15.56 -16.26
CA SER A 263 -22.63 15.40 -17.35
C SER A 263 -22.64 13.99 -17.91
N SER A 264 -22.71 13.85 -19.22
CA SER A 264 -22.48 12.56 -19.93
C SER A 264 -21.01 12.22 -20.11
N ASP A 265 -20.09 13.17 -19.89
CA ASP A 265 -18.66 12.96 -19.99
C ASP A 265 -18.15 12.19 -18.76
N ALA A 266 -17.43 11.12 -18.97
CA ALA A 266 -16.90 10.27 -17.89
C ALA A 266 -15.90 10.97 -16.97
N ARG A 267 -15.26 12.05 -17.44
CA ARG A 267 -14.27 12.84 -16.72
C ARG A 267 -14.80 14.15 -16.15
N LYS A 268 -16.10 14.37 -16.26
CA LYS A 268 -16.77 15.57 -15.74
C LYS A 268 -17.87 15.17 -14.80
N LEU A 269 -17.96 15.84 -13.68
CA LEU A 269 -18.96 15.59 -12.67
C LEU A 269 -19.53 16.91 -12.14
N SER A 270 -20.66 16.83 -11.44
CA SER A 270 -21.39 17.97 -10.93
C SER A 270 -21.62 17.74 -9.43
N GLN A 271 -20.70 18.21 -8.62
CA GLN A 271 -20.74 18.15 -7.16
C GLN A 271 -20.65 19.56 -6.59
N ASP A 272 -21.46 19.87 -5.59
CA ASP A 272 -21.46 21.20 -4.99
C ASP A 272 -20.41 21.38 -3.90
N SER A 273 -19.96 20.30 -3.29
CA SER A 273 -18.90 20.34 -2.28
C SER A 273 -17.49 20.17 -2.87
N MET A 274 -16.52 20.81 -2.24
CA MET A 274 -15.10 20.63 -2.55
C MET A 274 -14.62 19.31 -1.97
N SER A 275 -13.78 18.60 -2.71
CA SER A 275 -13.10 17.40 -2.21
C SER A 275 -11.66 17.70 -1.85
N LYS A 276 -11.14 17.06 -0.79
CA LYS A 276 -9.75 17.19 -0.35
C LYS A 276 -9.27 15.89 0.30
N GLN A 277 -7.99 15.57 0.12
CA GLN A 277 -7.35 14.46 0.80
C GLN A 277 -5.94 14.87 1.25
N GLU A 278 -5.73 14.83 2.54
CA GLU A 278 -4.41 14.99 3.16
C GLU A 278 -4.05 13.70 3.89
N LEU A 279 -2.83 13.28 3.73
CA LEU A 279 -2.30 12.09 4.40
C LEU A 279 -0.85 12.31 4.75
N SER A 280 -0.50 12.17 6.01
CA SER A 280 0.88 12.01 6.43
C SER A 280 1.08 10.66 7.12
N SER A 281 2.24 10.05 6.91
CA SER A 281 2.62 8.77 7.52
C SER A 281 4.07 8.81 7.97
N LYS A 282 4.33 8.32 9.17
CA LYS A 282 5.67 8.23 9.75
C LYS A 282 5.91 6.81 10.24
N ILE A 283 7.07 6.26 9.90
CA ILE A 283 7.52 4.95 10.39
C ILE A 283 8.93 5.09 10.93
N LEU A 284 9.12 4.72 12.19
CA LEU A 284 10.43 4.51 12.80
C LEU A 284 10.59 3.03 13.06
N ALA A 285 11.67 2.42 12.62
CA ALA A 285 11.88 0.98 12.79
C ALA A 285 13.32 0.65 13.17
N LEU A 286 13.47 -0.37 13.99
CA LEU A 286 14.72 -0.96 14.42
C LEU A 286 14.71 -2.46 14.13
N ILE A 287 15.76 -2.95 13.48
CA ILE A 287 15.94 -4.36 13.14
C ILE A 287 17.32 -4.78 13.64
N TYR A 288 17.36 -5.73 14.55
CA TYR A 288 18.59 -6.38 15.01
C TYR A 288 18.62 -7.81 14.50
N GLU A 289 19.71 -8.19 13.85
CA GLU A 289 19.94 -9.53 13.35
C GLU A 289 21.27 -10.06 13.92
N SER A 290 21.27 -11.33 14.35
CA SER A 290 22.47 -11.96 14.89
C SER A 290 22.47 -13.47 14.65
N ASP A 291 23.55 -13.98 14.05
CA ASP A 291 23.82 -15.39 13.97
C ASP A 291 24.42 -15.88 15.30
N LEU A 292 23.68 -16.72 16.01
CA LEU A 292 24.07 -17.35 17.28
C LEU A 292 24.82 -18.68 17.08
N GLY A 293 25.07 -19.07 15.81
CA GLY A 293 25.68 -20.33 15.41
C GLY A 293 24.64 -21.45 15.23
N TYR A 294 23.75 -21.68 16.18
CA TYR A 294 22.66 -22.67 16.08
C TYR A 294 21.36 -22.12 15.56
N ALA A 295 21.18 -20.81 15.61
CA ALA A 295 19.99 -20.10 15.16
C ALA A 295 20.30 -18.64 14.82
N ASN A 296 19.54 -18.08 13.90
CA ASN A 296 19.48 -16.65 13.65
C ASN A 296 18.45 -16.00 14.58
N LEU A 297 18.88 -15.00 15.35
CA LEU A 297 18.03 -14.15 16.14
C LEU A 297 17.68 -12.91 15.31
N LYS A 298 16.38 -12.63 15.16
CA LYS A 298 15.89 -11.39 14.54
C LYS A 298 14.93 -10.69 15.49
N VAL A 299 15.21 -9.42 15.80
CA VAL A 299 14.35 -8.58 16.64
C VAL A 299 13.94 -7.37 15.82
N LEU A 300 12.64 -7.12 15.76
CA LEU A 300 12.05 -6.00 15.03
C LEU A 300 11.19 -5.18 15.97
N ALA A 301 11.29 -3.86 15.87
CA ALA A 301 10.44 -2.94 16.61
C ALA A 301 10.06 -1.77 15.71
N SER A 302 8.83 -1.27 15.81
CA SER A 302 8.42 -0.07 15.09
C SER A 302 7.42 0.77 15.85
N ILE A 303 7.46 2.07 15.54
CA ILE A 303 6.45 3.06 15.90
C ILE A 303 5.96 3.65 14.58
N GLN A 304 4.65 3.70 14.38
CA GLN A 304 4.02 4.20 13.16
C GLN A 304 2.90 5.16 13.53
N GLU A 305 2.83 6.29 12.84
CA GLU A 305 1.79 7.31 13.00
C GLU A 305 1.24 7.67 11.62
N ASP A 306 -0.09 7.65 11.46
CA ASP A 306 -0.75 8.18 10.27
C ASP A 306 -1.76 9.27 10.68
N ASP A 307 -1.75 10.38 9.96
CA ASP A 307 -2.70 11.48 10.09
C ASP A 307 -3.42 11.67 8.75
N ILE A 308 -4.72 11.60 8.77
CA ILE A 308 -5.55 11.51 7.58
C ILE A 308 -6.70 12.52 7.68
N LEU A 309 -6.83 13.36 6.66
CA LEU A 309 -8.01 14.17 6.41
C LEU A 309 -8.60 13.82 5.05
N VAL A 310 -9.87 13.47 5.04
CA VAL A 310 -10.63 13.28 3.80
C VAL A 310 -11.88 14.14 3.85
N VAL A 311 -12.03 14.98 2.86
CA VAL A 311 -13.24 15.78 2.64
C VAL A 311 -13.84 15.32 1.32
N ARG A 312 -15.12 15.05 1.29
CA ARG A 312 -15.82 14.59 0.09
C ARG A 312 -17.27 15.05 0.06
N ASP A 313 -17.75 15.20 -1.13
CA ASP A 313 -19.18 15.28 -1.42
C ASP A 313 -19.78 13.89 -1.20
N ASN A 314 -20.68 13.75 -0.23
CA ASN A 314 -21.18 12.45 0.17
C ASN A 314 -22.37 11.99 -0.67
N ASP A 315 -23.22 12.90 -1.10
CA ASP A 315 -24.35 12.58 -1.96
C ASP A 315 -23.98 12.50 -3.45
N ARG A 316 -22.80 13.04 -3.82
CA ARG A 316 -22.22 13.02 -5.17
C ARG A 316 -23.05 13.73 -6.23
N HIS A 317 -23.80 14.72 -5.83
CA HIS A 317 -24.69 15.49 -6.69
C HIS A 317 -24.49 16.99 -6.49
N ALA A 318 -24.88 17.77 -7.51
CA ALA A 318 -25.01 19.19 -7.32
C ALA A 318 -26.35 19.47 -6.64
N ALA A 319 -26.34 20.46 -5.77
CA ALA A 319 -27.56 21.00 -5.22
C ALA A 319 -28.52 21.29 -6.35
N GLY A 320 -29.71 20.83 -6.22
CA GLY A 320 -30.64 21.04 -7.26
C GLY A 320 -30.86 19.81 -8.17
N VAL A 321 -30.12 18.73 -8.05
CA VAL A 321 -30.35 17.46 -8.74
C VAL A 321 -30.76 16.43 -7.72
N GLN A 322 -31.98 16.02 -7.70
CA GLN A 322 -32.43 14.97 -6.77
C GLN A 322 -32.00 13.60 -7.26
N PRO A 323 -31.28 12.82 -6.45
CA PRO A 323 -31.29 11.41 -6.62
C PRO A 323 -32.67 10.86 -6.29
N VAL A 324 -33.25 10.08 -7.19
CA VAL A 324 -34.46 9.31 -6.87
C VAL A 324 -34.05 8.17 -5.95
N LEU A 325 -33.93 8.45 -4.66
CA LEU A 325 -33.73 7.44 -3.62
C LEU A 325 -35.04 6.68 -3.39
N SER A 326 -35.30 5.66 -4.21
CA SER A 326 -36.29 4.65 -3.86
C SER A 326 -35.67 3.62 -2.95
N MET A 327 -35.81 3.75 -1.65
CA MET A 327 -35.56 2.67 -0.70
C MET A 327 -36.85 1.86 -0.52
N PRO A 328 -36.91 0.60 -0.97
CA PRO A 328 -38.07 -0.25 -0.72
C PRO A 328 -38.22 -0.46 0.79
N GLY A 329 -39.33 -0.01 1.34
CA GLY A 329 -39.69 -0.26 2.74
C GLY A 329 -39.59 0.91 3.71
N LEU A 330 -39.17 2.10 3.27
CA LEU A 330 -39.23 3.31 4.10
C LEU A 330 -40.27 4.30 3.54
N PRO A 331 -41.44 4.47 4.19
CA PRO A 331 -42.54 5.30 3.65
C PRO A 331 -42.32 6.81 3.77
N TYR A 332 -41.16 7.26 4.26
CA TYR A 332 -40.96 8.68 4.61
C TYR A 332 -39.90 9.42 3.79
N ILE A 333 -39.24 8.77 2.85
CA ILE A 333 -38.22 9.39 2.00
C ILE A 333 -38.73 9.42 0.54
N TYR A 334 -40.00 9.73 0.35
CA TYR A 334 -40.58 9.83 -0.96
C TYR A 334 -41.27 11.14 -1.16
N ILE A 335 -40.65 11.97 -1.89
CA ILE A 335 -41.29 13.19 -2.38
C ILE A 335 -41.18 13.18 -3.88
N ASP A 336 -42.03 12.35 -4.50
CA ASP A 336 -42.42 12.55 -5.87
C ASP A 336 -43.25 13.85 -5.89
N ASN A 337 -42.69 14.93 -6.45
CA ASN A 337 -43.25 16.28 -6.51
C ASN A 337 -43.22 17.17 -5.23
N ALA A 338 -42.33 16.91 -4.27
CA ALA A 338 -42.07 17.97 -3.32
C ALA A 338 -41.27 19.10 -3.96
N PRO A 339 -41.45 20.31 -3.45
CA PRO A 339 -40.58 21.39 -3.81
C PRO A 339 -39.17 20.96 -3.41
N TYR A 340 -38.32 20.99 -4.38
CA TYR A 340 -36.98 20.74 -4.43
C TYR A 340 -36.22 21.45 -3.29
N TYR A 341 -35.57 20.69 -2.41
CA TYR A 341 -34.68 21.25 -1.41
C TYR A 341 -33.27 21.10 -1.97
N PRO A 342 -32.59 22.20 -2.25
CA PRO A 342 -31.17 22.17 -2.52
C PRO A 342 -30.45 21.68 -1.25
N MET A 343 -29.65 20.65 -1.34
CA MET A 343 -28.81 20.15 -0.26
C MET A 343 -27.40 20.04 -0.79
N ALA A 344 -26.47 20.68 -0.09
CA ALA A 344 -25.05 20.40 -0.24
C ALA A 344 -24.64 19.51 0.93
N GLU A 345 -24.11 18.33 0.65
CA GLU A 345 -23.62 17.43 1.68
C GLU A 345 -22.11 17.28 1.60
N PHE A 346 -21.42 17.78 2.59
CA PHE A 346 -19.98 17.72 2.69
C PHE A 346 -19.57 16.92 3.94
N ARG A 347 -18.58 16.04 3.79
CA ARG A 347 -18.22 15.11 4.85
C ARG A 347 -16.72 15.08 5.09
N PRO A 348 -16.19 15.84 6.07
CA PRO A 348 -14.85 15.67 6.56
C PRO A 348 -14.74 14.42 7.46
N GLU A 349 -13.71 13.67 7.24
CA GLU A 349 -13.27 12.55 8.06
C GLU A 349 -11.81 12.76 8.44
N THR A 350 -11.51 12.79 9.74
CA THR A 350 -10.15 12.82 10.25
C THR A 350 -9.86 11.52 10.97
N SER A 351 -8.66 10.97 10.76
CA SER A 351 -8.21 9.79 11.48
C SER A 351 -6.76 9.95 11.89
N LEU A 352 -6.49 9.74 13.18
CA LEU A 352 -5.16 9.57 13.72
C LEU A 352 -4.98 8.09 14.04
N VAL A 353 -3.89 7.50 13.57
CA VAL A 353 -3.62 6.07 13.74
C VAL A 353 -2.22 5.89 14.29
N ASP A 354 -2.14 5.35 15.50
CA ASP A 354 -0.88 5.01 16.17
C ASP A 354 -0.70 3.50 16.22
N THR A 355 0.50 3.03 15.86
CA THR A 355 0.81 1.60 15.87
C THR A 355 2.20 1.35 16.41
N ASP A 356 2.28 0.57 17.48
CA ASP A 356 3.52 0.03 18.01
C ASP A 356 3.61 -1.46 17.71
N THR A 357 4.74 -1.92 17.21
CA THR A 357 5.01 -3.35 17.01
C THR A 357 6.32 -3.77 17.62
N PHE A 358 6.35 -4.98 18.13
CA PHE A 358 7.57 -5.65 18.56
C PHE A 358 7.52 -7.12 18.16
N GLU A 359 8.56 -7.63 17.54
CA GLU A 359 8.66 -9.01 17.13
C GLU A 359 10.05 -9.56 17.44
N ILE A 360 10.10 -10.80 17.91
CA ILE A 360 11.33 -11.56 18.11
C ILE A 360 11.19 -12.92 17.44
N ASN A 361 12.19 -13.30 16.67
CA ASN A 361 12.27 -14.60 15.99
C ASN A 361 13.58 -15.28 16.28
N LEU A 362 13.51 -16.58 16.52
CA LEU A 362 14.64 -17.51 16.49
C LEU A 362 14.39 -18.51 15.36
N ILE A 363 15.33 -18.60 14.44
CA ILE A 363 15.23 -19.40 13.21
C ILE A 363 16.44 -20.33 13.15
N SER A 364 16.23 -21.64 13.07
CA SER A 364 17.34 -22.60 13.02
C SER A 364 18.28 -22.33 11.84
N ASN A 365 19.59 -22.32 12.06
CA ASN A 365 20.61 -22.23 10.98
C ASN A 365 20.76 -23.55 10.26
N GLU A 366 20.71 -24.63 11.03
CA GLU A 366 20.85 -25.99 10.53
C GLU A 366 19.67 -26.85 11.03
N PRO A 367 19.22 -27.81 10.23
CA PRO A 367 18.19 -28.75 10.65
C PRO A 367 18.66 -29.55 11.87
N ILE A 368 17.81 -29.67 12.88
CA ILE A 368 18.01 -30.56 14.06
C ILE A 368 17.50 -31.99 13.74
N LEU A 369 17.57 -32.92 14.73
CA LEU A 369 17.12 -34.30 14.60
C LEU A 369 17.75 -35.01 13.40
N ASP A 370 19.09 -35.14 13.45
CA ASP A 370 19.92 -35.76 12.41
C ASP A 370 19.75 -35.10 11.01
N GLY A 371 19.57 -33.77 10.99
CA GLY A 371 19.51 -33.02 9.76
C GLY A 371 18.14 -33.06 9.07
N THR A 372 17.07 -33.39 9.79
CA THR A 372 15.73 -33.57 9.20
C THR A 372 14.73 -32.44 9.53
N THR A 373 15.00 -31.61 10.54
CA THR A 373 13.99 -30.69 11.07
C THR A 373 14.49 -29.25 11.19
N ASP A 374 13.95 -28.38 10.39
CA ASP A 374 14.05 -26.94 10.56
C ASP A 374 12.97 -26.43 11.50
N TRP A 375 13.27 -25.35 12.22
CA TRP A 375 12.31 -24.75 13.14
C TRP A 375 12.41 -23.21 13.16
N THR A 376 11.28 -22.57 13.42
CA THR A 376 11.16 -21.15 13.67
C THR A 376 10.26 -20.96 14.89
N ILE A 377 10.69 -20.14 15.85
CA ILE A 377 9.91 -19.78 17.03
C ILE A 377 9.90 -18.26 17.11
N GLY A 378 8.76 -17.68 17.46
CA GLY A 378 8.67 -16.23 17.59
C GLY A 378 7.60 -15.77 18.58
N ALA A 379 7.73 -14.52 18.95
CA ALA A 379 6.71 -13.78 19.70
C ALA A 379 6.47 -12.42 19.01
N PHE A 380 5.23 -11.95 19.04
CA PHE A 380 4.80 -10.71 18.43
C PHE A 380 3.88 -9.95 19.36
N TYR A 381 4.09 -8.65 19.46
CA TYR A 381 3.23 -7.71 20.16
C TYR A 381 2.80 -6.60 19.19
N LEU A 382 1.54 -6.22 19.31
CA LEU A 382 0.95 -5.08 18.61
C LEU A 382 0.13 -4.26 19.60
N LYS A 383 0.26 -2.94 19.52
CA LYS A 383 -0.71 -1.97 20.01
C LYS A 383 -1.10 -1.07 18.83
N HIS A 384 -2.40 -0.95 18.58
CA HIS A 384 -2.94 -0.20 17.44
C HIS A 384 -4.14 0.61 17.93
N GLU A 385 -4.00 1.93 17.91
CA GLU A 385 -4.97 2.90 18.39
C GLU A 385 -5.45 3.75 17.23
N ILE A 386 -6.73 3.98 17.15
CA ILE A 386 -7.32 4.82 16.12
C ILE A 386 -8.20 5.85 16.81
N GLU A 387 -8.02 7.11 16.43
CA GLU A 387 -8.93 8.20 16.74
C GLU A 387 -9.57 8.61 15.40
N ASN A 388 -10.86 8.34 15.23
CA ASN A 388 -11.58 8.61 14.00
C ASN A 388 -12.77 9.51 14.27
N HIS A 389 -12.84 10.62 13.55
CA HIS A 389 -13.91 11.59 13.61
C HIS A 389 -14.53 11.76 12.23
N ILE A 390 -15.82 11.51 12.12
CA ILE A 390 -16.60 11.74 10.92
C ILE A 390 -17.64 12.82 11.23
N ARG A 391 -17.67 13.85 10.39
CA ARG A 391 -18.64 14.92 10.44
C ARG A 391 -19.41 14.97 9.13
N GLY A 392 -20.70 15.10 9.16
CA GLY A 392 -21.53 15.32 7.99
C GLY A 392 -22.26 16.64 8.14
N TYR A 393 -22.17 17.49 7.16
CA TYR A 393 -22.83 18.78 7.12
C TYR A 393 -23.78 18.81 5.94
N VAL A 394 -24.95 19.34 6.16
CA VAL A 394 -25.97 19.54 5.14
C VAL A 394 -26.39 21.00 5.16
N ASP A 395 -26.16 21.69 4.05
CA ASP A 395 -26.58 23.06 3.83
C ASP A 395 -27.93 23.03 3.09
N ASN A 396 -29.01 23.28 3.80
CA ASN A 396 -30.36 23.22 3.24
C ASN A 396 -30.79 24.51 2.54
N ASP A 397 -30.19 25.63 2.84
CA ASP A 397 -30.56 26.93 2.25
C ASP A 397 -29.55 27.42 1.20
N LEU A 398 -28.44 26.68 1.00
CA LEU A 398 -27.39 26.96 0.02
C LEU A 398 -26.79 28.36 0.14
N ASP A 399 -26.73 28.90 1.34
CA ASP A 399 -26.06 30.18 1.56
C ASP A 399 -24.51 30.06 1.63
N GLY A 400 -24.01 28.84 1.65
CA GLY A 400 -22.59 28.53 1.77
C GLY A 400 -22.06 28.70 3.20
N GLU A 401 -22.93 28.97 4.17
CA GLU A 401 -22.60 29.06 5.57
C GLU A 401 -23.27 27.90 6.31
N PHE A 402 -22.46 26.94 6.76
CA PHE A 402 -22.93 25.88 7.64
C PHE A 402 -23.19 26.46 9.02
N LYS A 403 -24.46 26.67 9.36
CA LYS A 403 -24.86 27.24 10.64
C LYS A 403 -24.79 26.18 11.73
N TYR A 404 -23.72 26.21 12.50
CA TYR A 404 -23.59 25.40 13.69
C TYR A 404 -24.55 25.89 14.78
N VAL A 405 -25.42 25.02 15.25
CA VAL A 405 -26.28 25.29 16.41
C VAL A 405 -25.82 24.56 17.65
N CYS A 406 -24.66 23.95 17.63
CA CYS A 406 -24.01 23.40 18.79
C CYS A 406 -22.87 24.30 19.24
N ASP A 407 -23.15 25.24 20.12
CA ASP A 407 -22.16 26.12 20.78
C ASP A 407 -21.21 25.37 21.72
N GLU A 408 -21.38 24.04 21.90
CA GLU A 408 -20.52 23.21 22.72
C GLU A 408 -20.22 21.90 22.00
N PRO A 409 -18.96 21.55 21.76
CA PRO A 409 -18.56 20.34 21.01
C PRO A 409 -18.94 19.01 21.69
N PHE A 410 -19.57 19.03 22.88
CA PHE A 410 -19.86 17.83 23.66
C PHE A 410 -21.27 17.75 24.28
N ALA A 411 -22.18 18.66 23.98
CA ALA A 411 -23.47 18.73 24.67
C ALA A 411 -24.49 17.66 24.26
N ASN A 412 -24.42 17.10 23.06
CA ASN A 412 -25.17 15.91 22.65
C ASN A 412 -24.57 15.27 21.41
N PRO A 413 -23.91 14.12 21.53
CA PRO A 413 -23.18 13.53 20.41
C PRO A 413 -24.05 12.98 19.27
N ASN A 414 -25.38 13.01 19.40
CA ASN A 414 -26.19 12.29 18.44
C ASN A 414 -27.00 13.16 17.47
N TYR A 415 -27.40 14.38 17.80
CA TYR A 415 -28.12 15.26 16.89
C TYR A 415 -28.08 16.72 17.35
N CYS A 416 -27.63 17.61 16.49
CA CYS A 416 -27.82 19.04 16.65
C CYS A 416 -28.88 19.50 15.66
N PHE A 417 -30.04 19.85 16.15
CA PHE A 417 -31.10 20.45 15.32
C PHE A 417 -31.18 21.93 15.62
N ASN A 418 -31.23 22.76 14.57
CA ASN A 418 -31.67 24.13 14.74
C ASN A 418 -33.18 24.13 14.88
N ILE A 419 -33.69 24.35 16.11
CA ILE A 419 -35.11 24.45 16.39
C ILE A 419 -35.51 25.92 16.28
N GLY A 420 -35.30 26.52 15.13
CA GLY A 420 -35.72 27.88 14.85
C GLY A 420 -36.59 27.95 13.60
N GLU A 421 -37.88 28.06 13.78
CA GLU A 421 -38.90 28.50 12.84
C GLU A 421 -39.34 27.58 11.70
N ASP A 422 -38.52 26.76 11.11
CA ASP A 422 -38.91 25.74 10.12
C ASP A 422 -38.08 24.44 10.32
N PRO A 423 -38.68 23.32 10.72
CA PRO A 423 -37.96 22.05 10.92
C PRO A 423 -37.45 21.45 9.59
N PHE A 424 -37.78 22.04 8.45
CA PHE A 424 -37.29 21.63 7.13
C PHE A 424 -36.21 22.57 6.57
N ALA A 425 -35.93 23.69 7.23
CA ALA A 425 -34.90 24.64 6.86
C ALA A 425 -33.66 24.56 7.77
N ALA A 426 -33.54 23.53 8.58
CA ALA A 426 -32.40 23.35 9.48
C ALA A 426 -31.25 22.65 8.79
N ASP A 427 -30.07 23.20 8.89
CA ASP A 427 -28.85 22.50 8.56
C ASP A 427 -28.72 21.28 9.49
N PHE A 428 -28.30 20.19 8.90
CA PHE A 428 -28.18 18.93 9.63
C PHE A 428 -26.70 18.57 9.83
N ASP A 429 -26.33 18.24 11.07
CA ASP A 429 -25.01 17.75 11.40
C ASP A 429 -25.08 16.29 11.84
N PHE A 430 -24.19 15.48 11.27
CA PHE A 430 -23.99 14.08 11.64
C PHE A 430 -22.58 13.91 12.22
N VAL A 431 -22.51 13.40 13.45
CA VAL A 431 -21.26 13.22 14.20
C VAL A 431 -21.05 11.75 14.51
N THR A 432 -19.92 11.21 14.13
CA THR A 432 -19.47 9.89 14.58
C THR A 432 -18.04 9.99 15.07
N ASP A 433 -17.82 9.63 16.31
CA ASP A 433 -16.49 9.49 16.91
C ASP A 433 -16.25 8.03 17.29
N ALA A 434 -15.09 7.52 16.96
CA ALA A 434 -14.70 6.16 17.28
C ALA A 434 -13.23 6.09 17.71
N PHE A 435 -12.98 5.40 18.83
CA PHE A 435 -11.67 5.28 19.46
C PHE A 435 -11.31 3.81 19.71
N PRO A 436 -11.25 2.97 18.66
CA PRO A 436 -10.88 1.58 18.84
C PRO A 436 -9.42 1.44 19.21
N VAL A 437 -9.17 0.61 20.21
CA VAL A 437 -7.84 0.18 20.62
C VAL A 437 -7.77 -1.32 20.44
N ARG A 438 -6.75 -1.80 19.78
CA ARG A 438 -6.44 -3.22 19.63
C ARG A 438 -5.05 -3.48 20.16
N GLU A 439 -4.96 -4.29 21.18
CA GLU A 439 -3.71 -4.78 21.74
C GLU A 439 -3.70 -6.29 21.61
N SER A 440 -2.59 -6.85 21.17
CA SER A 440 -2.47 -8.30 21.05
C SER A 440 -1.04 -8.78 21.29
N PHE A 441 -0.93 -9.92 21.95
CA PHE A 441 0.33 -10.65 22.11
C PHE A 441 0.19 -12.04 21.53
N SER A 442 1.20 -12.48 20.81
CA SER A 442 1.20 -13.81 20.20
C SER A 442 2.52 -14.52 20.42
N ILE A 443 2.41 -15.85 20.56
CA ILE A 443 3.56 -16.77 20.51
C ILE A 443 3.28 -17.77 19.41
N TYR A 444 4.28 -18.07 18.60
CA TYR A 444 4.13 -19.00 17.48
C TYR A 444 5.38 -19.83 17.26
N GLY A 445 5.18 -20.94 16.57
CA GLY A 445 6.25 -21.78 16.11
C GLY A 445 5.86 -22.59 14.89
N GLN A 446 6.84 -22.90 14.07
CA GLN A 446 6.70 -23.73 12.88
C GLN A 446 7.88 -24.70 12.81
N THR A 447 7.61 -25.92 12.37
CA THR A 447 8.64 -26.90 12.07
C THR A 447 8.43 -27.44 10.66
N THR A 448 9.54 -27.64 9.94
CA THR A 448 9.57 -28.30 8.63
C THR A 448 10.37 -29.58 8.75
N TYR A 449 9.67 -30.72 8.78
CA TYR A 449 10.27 -32.05 8.92
C TYR A 449 10.42 -32.73 7.56
N ALA A 450 11.64 -33.03 7.17
CA ALA A 450 11.93 -33.80 5.96
C ALA A 450 11.63 -35.29 6.18
N ILE A 451 10.53 -35.80 5.63
CA ILE A 451 10.16 -37.23 5.67
C ILE A 451 11.05 -38.00 4.71
N SER A 452 11.42 -37.41 3.60
CA SER A 452 12.34 -37.91 2.58
C SER A 452 12.84 -36.76 1.71
N ASP A 453 13.74 -37.06 0.76
CA ASP A 453 14.27 -36.05 -0.19
C ASP A 453 13.22 -35.36 -1.02
N VAL A 454 12.02 -35.94 -1.13
CA VAL A 454 10.91 -35.41 -1.97
C VAL A 454 9.64 -35.09 -1.17
N ALA A 455 9.63 -35.27 0.15
CA ALA A 455 8.48 -35.05 0.99
C ALA A 455 8.83 -34.36 2.31
N ARG A 456 8.16 -33.26 2.60
CA ARG A 456 8.30 -32.48 3.84
C ARG A 456 6.95 -32.33 4.53
N LEU A 457 6.93 -32.34 5.84
CA LEU A 457 5.79 -32.04 6.68
C LEU A 457 6.02 -30.72 7.39
N ILE A 458 5.18 -29.74 7.12
CA ILE A 458 5.20 -28.45 7.80
C ILE A 458 4.09 -28.41 8.83
N THR A 459 4.44 -28.09 10.06
CA THR A 459 3.51 -28.00 11.17
C THR A 459 3.74 -26.67 11.89
N GLY A 460 2.69 -25.89 12.05
CA GLY A 460 2.77 -24.61 12.74
C GLY A 460 1.63 -24.40 13.72
N ILE A 461 1.90 -23.65 14.76
CA ILE A 461 0.95 -23.24 15.78
C ILE A 461 1.18 -21.78 16.14
N ARG A 462 0.11 -21.04 16.37
CA ARG A 462 0.11 -19.69 16.94
C ARG A 462 -0.98 -19.57 17.97
N TYR A 463 -0.63 -19.03 19.11
CA TYR A 463 -1.57 -18.55 20.13
C TYR A 463 -1.54 -17.03 20.14
N THR A 464 -2.69 -16.40 20.16
CA THR A 464 -2.86 -14.94 20.23
C THR A 464 -3.88 -14.61 21.30
N ASP A 465 -3.53 -13.67 22.16
CA ASP A 465 -4.38 -13.06 23.17
C ASP A 465 -4.67 -11.62 22.79
#